data_454e6195e80ace85f67cbd7616aa0a93
#
_entry.id   454e6195e80ace85f67cbd7616aa0a93
#
_cell.length_a   1.000
_cell.length_b   1.000
_cell.length_c   1.000
_cell.angle_alpha   90.00
_cell.angle_beta   90.00
_cell.angle_gamma   90.00
#
_symmetry.space_group_name_H-M   'P 1'
#
loop_
_entity.id
_entity.type
_entity.pdbx_description
1 polymer ?
#
loop_
_entity_poly.entity_id
_entity_poly.type
_entity_poly.pdbx_seq_one_letter_code
_entity_poly.pdbx_strand_id
1 'polypeptide(L)'
;MERLRILGEIPVRKFGGEKSGEDGRQVSDPDGNPDTSFLAKIPADTAFTFQTLDKNGMALNMAQTWHQLRPGEIRTDCGGCHAHSQKPTEFALTAAAKPDYEIVDLTEKTPLLTNKTNDTSKRRWDAEDTSGLKIADAGVVNVEYWRDVRPILDRSCVACHSSRGGKTPAAKLDLDADDEIVNVPHDGKYPGTYFRLAVDKQAKFGHKPVIHNGSWRQTNASRYIRQFQSRRSLLIWKVWGKRLDGWSDDEFPTARVPGDANTLELAGKPIENTQRNRDRSDLDFRGKSMPPPAAVSAGKVKALTDEDRRTLVRWVDLGCPIDLDHDPKEPERRGFGWMCDDKRPTLTMPVPARGVAKEFDRILIGMFDYYSGLEASSLEVVADFPVDGVAAGENIAARFQKKTPWIRELKLAQPISSLEKGTLRVRVSDRQGNRAEIVRTFSVK
;
A
#
# COMPACT_ATOMS: atom_id res chain seq x y z
N MET A 1 -10.45 14.05 -0.64
CA MET A 1 -10.41 12.74 -1.35
C MET A 1 -9.56 11.83 -0.49
N GLU A 2 -10.14 10.74 0.02
CA GLU A 2 -9.35 9.76 0.77
C GLU A 2 -8.34 9.12 -0.17
N ARG A 3 -7.14 8.93 0.31
CA ARG A 3 -6.02 8.39 -0.46
C ARG A 3 -5.81 6.94 -0.09
N LEU A 4 -5.50 6.12 -1.10
CA LEU A 4 -5.31 4.70 -0.91
C LEU A 4 -4.02 4.41 -0.14
N ARG A 5 -4.10 3.43 0.75
CA ARG A 5 -2.97 2.85 1.48
C ARG A 5 -3.05 1.33 1.35
N ILE A 6 -1.93 0.65 1.47
CA ILE A 6 -1.85 -0.80 1.34
C ILE A 6 -2.00 -1.43 2.72
N LEU A 7 -3.06 -2.21 2.92
CA LEU A 7 -3.23 -3.07 4.09
C LEU A 7 -2.36 -4.32 4.00
N GLY A 8 -2.16 -4.81 2.80
CA GLY A 8 -1.31 -5.94 2.49
C GLY A 8 -1.53 -6.45 1.07
N GLU A 9 -0.51 -7.06 0.53
CA GLU A 9 -0.54 -7.77 -0.74
C GLU A 9 -0.54 -9.27 -0.44
N ILE A 10 -1.65 -9.94 -0.75
CA ILE A 10 -1.86 -11.37 -0.43
C ILE A 10 -1.58 -12.18 -1.68
N PRO A 11 -0.61 -13.12 -1.66
CA PRO A 11 -0.42 -14.02 -2.78
C PRO A 11 -1.58 -15.00 -2.85
N VAL A 12 -2.25 -15.03 -4.00
CA VAL A 12 -3.35 -15.94 -4.28
C VAL A 12 -2.81 -17.17 -4.96
N ARG A 13 -3.05 -18.35 -4.38
CA ARG A 13 -2.70 -19.63 -4.97
C ARG A 13 -3.83 -20.13 -5.87
N LYS A 14 -3.48 -20.85 -6.91
CA LYS A 14 -4.42 -21.63 -7.70
C LYS A 14 -4.48 -23.04 -7.10
N PHE A 15 -5.58 -23.40 -6.53
CA PHE A 15 -5.80 -24.74 -5.97
C PHE A 15 -6.32 -25.70 -7.04
N GLY A 16 -5.72 -25.70 -8.20
CA GLY A 16 -6.12 -26.53 -9.32
C GLY A 16 -5.20 -27.72 -9.51
N GLY A 17 -5.75 -28.94 -9.55
CA GLY A 17 -5.01 -30.17 -9.78
C GLY A 17 -4.81 -31.07 -8.57
N GLU A 18 -4.86 -30.57 -7.35
CA GLU A 18 -4.96 -31.39 -6.14
C GLU A 18 -6.43 -31.70 -5.85
N LYS A 19 -6.75 -32.96 -5.58
CA LYS A 19 -8.07 -33.40 -5.15
C LYS A 19 -8.41 -32.75 -3.81
N SER A 20 -9.12 -31.63 -3.84
CA SER A 20 -9.30 -30.76 -2.68
C SER A 20 -10.67 -30.84 -2.03
N GLY A 21 -11.65 -31.51 -2.65
CA GLY A 21 -12.96 -31.80 -2.05
C GLY A 21 -12.95 -33.07 -1.21
N GLU A 22 -13.85 -33.18 -0.22
CA GLU A 22 -14.06 -34.41 0.56
C GLU A 22 -14.36 -35.62 -0.36
N ASP A 23 -14.91 -35.36 -1.55
CA ASP A 23 -15.21 -36.35 -2.59
C ASP A 23 -14.10 -36.48 -3.64
N GLY A 24 -12.96 -35.84 -3.46
CA GLY A 24 -11.83 -35.89 -4.38
C GLY A 24 -12.04 -35.11 -5.68
N ARG A 25 -13.03 -34.21 -5.76
CA ARG A 25 -13.25 -33.35 -6.92
C ARG A 25 -12.47 -32.07 -6.81
N GLN A 26 -12.03 -31.59 -7.95
CA GLN A 26 -11.41 -30.26 -8.06
C GLN A 26 -12.49 -29.18 -7.87
N VAL A 27 -12.28 -28.25 -6.95
CA VAL A 27 -13.14 -27.06 -6.82
C VAL A 27 -12.75 -26.08 -7.91
N SER A 28 -13.71 -25.73 -8.74
CA SER A 28 -13.57 -24.70 -9.76
C SER A 28 -14.70 -23.68 -9.65
N ASP A 29 -14.48 -22.51 -10.20
CA ASP A 29 -15.56 -21.54 -10.36
C ASP A 29 -16.56 -22.00 -11.45
N PRO A 30 -17.69 -21.29 -11.62
CA PRO A 30 -18.67 -21.66 -12.66
C PRO A 30 -18.14 -21.69 -14.09
N ASP A 31 -17.03 -20.99 -14.37
CA ASP A 31 -16.37 -20.96 -15.68
C ASP A 31 -15.27 -22.03 -15.81
N GLY A 32 -15.11 -22.89 -14.80
CA GLY A 32 -14.12 -23.97 -14.80
C GLY A 32 -12.70 -23.56 -14.44
N ASN A 33 -12.48 -22.33 -13.96
CA ASN A 33 -11.18 -21.88 -13.51
C ASN A 33 -10.83 -22.50 -12.14
N PRO A 34 -9.54 -22.72 -11.85
CA PRO A 34 -9.09 -23.21 -10.56
C PRO A 34 -9.55 -22.31 -9.40
N ASP A 35 -9.82 -22.93 -8.25
CA ASP A 35 -10.11 -22.19 -7.02
C ASP A 35 -8.95 -21.25 -6.64
N THR A 36 -9.27 -19.98 -6.45
CA THR A 36 -8.34 -18.91 -6.03
C THR A 36 -8.81 -18.24 -4.74
N SER A 37 -9.62 -18.96 -3.95
CA SER A 37 -10.14 -18.44 -2.70
C SER A 37 -9.03 -18.06 -1.71
N PHE A 38 -9.29 -17.05 -0.91
CA PHE A 38 -8.43 -16.65 0.19
C PHE A 38 -9.25 -16.20 1.40
N LEU A 39 -8.66 -16.30 2.57
CA LEU A 39 -9.23 -15.80 3.82
C LEU A 39 -8.19 -14.91 4.50
N ALA A 40 -8.60 -13.72 4.93
CA ALA A 40 -7.73 -12.77 5.59
C ALA A 40 -8.44 -12.10 6.77
N LYS A 41 -7.70 -11.81 7.82
CA LYS A 41 -8.15 -10.90 8.88
C LYS A 41 -7.81 -9.47 8.47
N ILE A 42 -8.81 -8.61 8.50
CA ILE A 42 -8.71 -7.21 8.13
C ILE A 42 -9.03 -6.37 9.37
N PRO A 43 -8.38 -5.22 9.59
CA PRO A 43 -8.72 -4.33 10.70
C PRO A 43 -10.20 -3.94 10.66
N ALA A 44 -10.87 -4.10 11.82
CA ALA A 44 -12.27 -3.71 11.95
C ALA A 44 -12.46 -2.20 11.81
N ASP A 45 -13.66 -1.79 11.39
CA ASP A 45 -14.06 -0.39 11.22
C ASP A 45 -13.16 0.42 10.27
N THR A 46 -12.44 -0.27 9.41
CA THR A 46 -11.57 0.32 8.39
C THR A 46 -12.18 0.08 7.01
N ALA A 47 -12.40 1.15 6.26
CA ALA A 47 -12.85 1.04 4.89
C ALA A 47 -11.72 0.49 4.00
N PHE A 48 -12.03 -0.53 3.21
CA PHE A 48 -11.07 -1.16 2.30
C PHE A 48 -11.70 -1.50 0.95
N THR A 49 -10.85 -1.66 -0.04
CA THR A 49 -11.20 -2.16 -1.37
C THR A 49 -10.12 -3.11 -1.86
N PHE A 50 -10.37 -3.82 -2.96
CA PHE A 50 -9.46 -4.82 -3.50
C PHE A 50 -8.90 -4.38 -4.85
N GLN A 51 -7.63 -4.70 -5.05
CA GLN A 51 -7.00 -4.73 -6.37
C GLN A 51 -6.52 -6.17 -6.63
N THR A 52 -6.79 -6.69 -7.82
CA THR A 52 -6.13 -7.91 -8.29
C THR A 52 -4.82 -7.51 -8.96
N LEU A 53 -3.73 -8.15 -8.56
CA LEU A 53 -2.39 -7.83 -9.03
C LEU A 53 -1.83 -8.99 -9.87
N ASP A 54 -1.00 -8.65 -10.87
CA ASP A 54 -0.18 -9.63 -11.55
C ASP A 54 1.08 -10.00 -10.73
N LYS A 55 1.88 -10.94 -11.23
CA LYS A 55 3.13 -11.38 -10.59
C LYS A 55 4.17 -10.26 -10.36
N ASN A 56 4.04 -9.15 -11.04
CA ASN A 56 4.90 -7.98 -10.89
C ASN A 56 4.33 -6.95 -9.89
N GLY A 57 3.17 -7.25 -9.30
CA GLY A 57 2.45 -6.36 -8.38
C GLY A 57 1.65 -5.26 -9.08
N MET A 58 1.38 -5.38 -10.39
CA MET A 58 0.64 -4.38 -11.16
C MET A 58 -0.85 -4.67 -11.13
N ALA A 59 -1.64 -3.64 -10.93
CA ALA A 59 -3.08 -3.77 -10.89
C ALA A 59 -3.66 -4.26 -12.23
N LEU A 60 -4.37 -5.38 -12.18
CA LEU A 60 -5.16 -5.94 -13.27
C LEU A 60 -6.55 -5.33 -13.26
N ASN A 61 -7.13 -5.28 -12.09
CA ASN A 61 -8.46 -4.74 -11.87
C ASN A 61 -8.55 -4.15 -10.46
N MET A 62 -9.47 -3.22 -10.27
CA MET A 62 -9.77 -2.60 -9.00
C MET A 62 -11.27 -2.64 -8.75
N ALA A 63 -11.67 -3.15 -7.60
CA ALA A 63 -13.06 -3.07 -7.17
C ALA A 63 -13.44 -1.60 -6.95
N GLN A 64 -14.63 -1.23 -7.42
CA GLN A 64 -15.14 0.14 -7.27
C GLN A 64 -15.93 0.36 -5.98
N THR A 65 -16.21 -0.73 -5.27
CA THR A 65 -16.95 -0.71 -4.00
C THR A 65 -16.01 -0.72 -2.80
N TRP A 66 -16.37 0.05 -1.79
CA TRP A 66 -15.73 0.04 -0.48
C TRP A 66 -16.45 -0.92 0.45
N HIS A 67 -15.68 -1.66 1.21
CA HIS A 67 -16.14 -2.60 2.22
C HIS A 67 -15.66 -2.18 3.60
N GLN A 68 -16.37 -2.62 4.63
CA GLN A 68 -16.01 -2.42 6.03
C GLN A 68 -16.52 -3.62 6.81
N LEU A 69 -15.76 -4.08 7.80
CA LEU A 69 -16.15 -5.13 8.72
C LEU A 69 -16.26 -4.58 10.14
N ARG A 70 -17.24 -5.06 10.88
CA ARG A 70 -17.35 -4.79 12.31
C ARG A 70 -16.40 -5.69 13.11
N PRO A 71 -16.06 -5.32 14.34
CA PRO A 71 -15.29 -6.22 15.21
C PRO A 71 -15.94 -7.60 15.33
N GLY A 72 -15.20 -8.66 15.01
CA GLY A 72 -15.67 -10.04 15.03
C GLY A 72 -16.56 -10.47 13.86
N GLU A 73 -16.84 -9.61 12.91
CA GLU A 73 -17.61 -9.96 11.71
C GLU A 73 -16.77 -10.83 10.76
N ILE A 74 -17.39 -11.89 10.24
CA ILE A 74 -16.84 -12.77 9.23
C ILE A 74 -17.75 -12.72 8.00
N ARG A 75 -17.17 -12.46 6.84
CA ARG A 75 -17.87 -12.51 5.54
C ARG A 75 -17.22 -13.54 4.63
N THR A 76 -18.05 -14.39 4.09
CA THR A 76 -17.64 -15.45 3.15
C THR A 76 -18.37 -15.37 1.81
N ASP A 77 -19.12 -14.31 1.59
CA ASP A 77 -19.98 -14.07 0.43
C ASP A 77 -19.44 -12.99 -0.52
N CYS A 78 -18.14 -12.66 -0.43
CA CYS A 78 -17.54 -11.62 -1.27
C CYS A 78 -17.35 -12.07 -2.75
N GLY A 79 -17.42 -13.37 -3.02
CA GLY A 79 -17.28 -13.91 -4.36
C GLY A 79 -18.54 -13.70 -5.21
N GLY A 80 -18.36 -13.46 -6.50
CA GLY A 80 -19.44 -13.47 -7.49
C GLY A 80 -20.34 -12.23 -7.53
N CYS A 81 -20.05 -11.18 -6.76
CA CYS A 81 -20.87 -9.95 -6.72
C CYS A 81 -21.02 -9.26 -8.10
N HIS A 82 -20.10 -9.50 -9.03
CA HIS A 82 -20.14 -8.93 -10.38
C HIS A 82 -20.57 -9.92 -11.45
N ALA A 83 -20.83 -11.17 -11.08
CA ALA A 83 -21.30 -12.22 -11.98
C ALA A 83 -22.83 -12.29 -11.94
N HIS A 84 -23.51 -11.29 -12.48
CA HIS A 84 -24.97 -11.13 -12.40
C HIS A 84 -25.79 -12.34 -12.87
N SER A 85 -25.20 -13.25 -13.63
CA SER A 85 -25.86 -14.44 -14.16
C SER A 85 -25.28 -15.75 -13.64
N GLN A 86 -24.28 -15.71 -12.76
CA GLN A 86 -23.60 -16.90 -12.26
C GLN A 86 -23.87 -17.12 -10.78
N LYS A 87 -24.05 -18.36 -10.38
CA LYS A 87 -24.10 -18.74 -8.97
C LYS A 87 -22.67 -18.73 -8.43
N PRO A 88 -22.35 -17.93 -7.39
CA PRO A 88 -21.02 -17.94 -6.78
C PRO A 88 -20.66 -19.35 -6.26
N THR A 89 -19.37 -19.68 -6.28
CA THR A 89 -18.89 -20.89 -5.61
C THR A 89 -19.15 -20.78 -4.12
N GLU A 90 -19.77 -21.80 -3.53
CA GLU A 90 -20.03 -21.84 -2.09
C GLU A 90 -18.71 -21.85 -1.33
N PHE A 91 -18.51 -20.91 -0.41
CA PHE A 91 -17.26 -20.78 0.33
C PHE A 91 -16.84 -22.09 1.03
N ALA A 92 -17.79 -22.81 1.62
CA ALA A 92 -17.54 -24.08 2.30
C ALA A 92 -16.85 -25.14 1.41
N LEU A 93 -16.98 -25.03 0.09
CA LEU A 93 -16.35 -25.93 -0.88
C LEU A 93 -14.94 -25.50 -1.29
N THR A 94 -14.52 -24.29 -0.91
CA THR A 94 -13.24 -23.71 -1.34
C THR A 94 -12.07 -24.13 -0.46
N ALA A 95 -10.87 -23.98 -0.97
CA ALA A 95 -9.65 -24.24 -0.21
C ALA A 95 -9.51 -23.33 1.02
N ALA A 96 -9.97 -22.08 0.93
CA ALA A 96 -9.92 -21.14 2.05
C ALA A 96 -10.86 -21.51 3.22
N ALA A 97 -11.82 -22.40 3.01
CA ALA A 97 -12.71 -22.89 4.06
C ALA A 97 -12.12 -24.04 4.87
N LYS A 98 -11.00 -24.62 4.44
CA LYS A 98 -10.43 -25.79 5.10
C LYS A 98 -9.80 -25.43 6.45
N PRO A 99 -9.86 -26.32 7.46
CA PRO A 99 -9.33 -26.04 8.80
C PRO A 99 -7.82 -25.75 8.84
N ASP A 100 -7.06 -26.26 7.89
CA ASP A 100 -5.61 -26.10 7.77
C ASP A 100 -5.20 -24.90 6.90
N TYR A 101 -6.19 -24.12 6.41
CA TYR A 101 -5.89 -22.92 5.64
C TYR A 101 -5.20 -21.84 6.49
N GLU A 102 -4.05 -21.39 6.01
CA GLU A 102 -3.31 -20.30 6.67
C GLU A 102 -3.97 -18.95 6.42
N ILE A 103 -4.66 -18.43 7.43
CA ILE A 103 -5.31 -17.11 7.38
C ILE A 103 -4.24 -16.03 7.40
N VAL A 104 -4.26 -15.14 6.40
CA VAL A 104 -3.37 -13.98 6.37
C VAL A 104 -3.88 -12.92 7.34
N ASP A 105 -3.09 -12.57 8.35
CA ASP A 105 -3.47 -11.56 9.35
C ASP A 105 -2.91 -10.18 8.98
N LEU A 106 -3.78 -9.31 8.44
CA LEU A 106 -3.46 -7.93 8.08
C LEU A 106 -3.65 -6.96 9.25
N THR A 107 -4.07 -7.44 10.43
CA THR A 107 -4.19 -6.61 11.62
C THR A 107 -2.86 -6.46 12.36
N GLU A 108 -1.93 -7.37 12.13
CA GLU A 108 -0.63 -7.40 12.79
C GLU A 108 0.54 -7.07 11.85
N LYS A 109 0.38 -7.30 10.56
CA LYS A 109 1.46 -7.26 9.59
C LYS A 109 0.96 -6.69 8.28
N THR A 110 1.84 -6.00 7.57
CA THR A 110 1.59 -5.56 6.19
C THR A 110 2.53 -6.33 5.25
N PRO A 111 2.08 -7.48 4.71
CA PRO A 111 2.86 -8.20 3.71
C PRO A 111 2.88 -7.41 2.40
N LEU A 112 4.05 -7.35 1.78
CA LEU A 112 4.27 -6.72 0.49
C LEU A 112 4.91 -7.69 -0.48
N LEU A 113 4.38 -7.75 -1.69
CA LEU A 113 4.94 -8.57 -2.76
C LEU A 113 6.36 -8.08 -3.12
N THR A 114 7.28 -9.01 -3.27
CA THR A 114 8.64 -8.78 -3.71
C THR A 114 9.07 -9.89 -4.68
N ASN A 115 10.33 -9.89 -5.11
CA ASN A 115 10.87 -11.03 -5.84
C ASN A 115 11.29 -12.14 -4.87
N LYS A 116 11.50 -13.35 -5.42
CA LYS A 116 11.84 -14.54 -4.63
C LYS A 116 13.15 -14.39 -3.83
N THR A 117 14.10 -13.61 -4.33
CA THR A 117 15.40 -13.40 -3.65
C THR A 117 15.27 -12.54 -2.39
N ASN A 118 14.20 -11.75 -2.29
CA ASN A 118 13.89 -10.88 -1.15
C ASN A 118 12.73 -11.42 -0.31
N ASP A 119 12.35 -12.68 -0.49
CA ASP A 119 11.31 -13.32 0.30
C ASP A 119 11.75 -13.52 1.76
N THR A 120 11.00 -12.97 2.68
CA THR A 120 11.20 -13.15 4.13
C THR A 120 10.04 -13.93 4.79
N SER A 121 9.04 -14.32 4.00
CA SER A 121 7.80 -14.94 4.50
C SER A 121 7.96 -16.38 4.93
N LYS A 122 9.00 -17.08 4.43
CA LYS A 122 9.21 -18.53 4.58
C LYS A 122 8.07 -19.38 4.00
N ARG A 123 7.24 -18.81 3.12
CA ARG A 123 6.16 -19.55 2.47
C ARG A 123 6.73 -20.55 1.46
N ARG A 124 5.97 -21.60 1.21
CA ARG A 124 6.22 -22.47 0.05
C ARG A 124 5.60 -21.78 -1.18
N TRP A 125 6.42 -21.49 -2.15
CA TRP A 125 6.01 -20.95 -3.45
C TRP A 125 6.04 -22.07 -4.48
N ASP A 126 5.15 -21.98 -5.48
CA ASP A 126 5.20 -22.91 -6.60
C ASP A 126 6.54 -22.75 -7.34
N ALA A 127 7.03 -23.82 -7.96
CA ALA A 127 8.36 -23.86 -8.56
C ALA A 127 8.57 -22.79 -9.64
N GLU A 128 7.51 -22.44 -10.34
CA GLU A 128 7.50 -21.42 -11.40
C GLU A 128 7.28 -19.99 -10.88
N ASP A 129 6.92 -19.83 -9.61
CA ASP A 129 6.66 -18.53 -9.04
C ASP A 129 7.98 -17.83 -8.69
N THR A 130 8.18 -16.67 -9.29
CA THR A 130 9.34 -15.79 -9.02
C THR A 130 9.05 -14.74 -7.96
N SER A 131 7.84 -14.73 -7.39
CA SER A 131 7.43 -13.79 -6.35
C SER A 131 7.90 -14.22 -4.98
N GLY A 132 7.98 -13.28 -4.07
CA GLY A 132 8.20 -13.45 -2.64
C GLY A 132 7.34 -12.46 -1.86
N LEU A 133 7.40 -12.53 -0.55
CA LEU A 133 6.78 -11.58 0.36
C LEU A 133 7.81 -11.04 1.34
N LYS A 134 7.72 -9.75 1.62
CA LYS A 134 8.38 -9.12 2.76
C LYS A 134 7.33 -8.52 3.68
N ILE A 135 7.63 -8.48 4.97
CA ILE A 135 6.75 -7.86 5.95
C ILE A 135 7.24 -6.43 6.18
N ALA A 136 6.36 -5.47 6.00
CA ALA A 136 6.63 -4.09 6.39
C ALA A 136 6.40 -3.91 7.90
N ASP A 137 7.25 -3.10 8.53
CA ASP A 137 7.17 -2.82 9.98
C ASP A 137 5.97 -1.93 10.34
N ALA A 138 5.41 -1.22 9.38
CA ALA A 138 4.23 -0.36 9.57
C ALA A 138 2.93 -1.17 9.43
N GLY A 139 1.88 -0.79 10.16
CA GLY A 139 0.56 -1.42 10.09
C GLY A 139 -0.18 -1.19 8.77
N VAL A 140 0.17 -0.14 8.02
CA VAL A 140 -0.22 0.13 6.63
C VAL A 140 0.96 0.74 5.90
N VAL A 141 1.02 0.51 4.61
CA VAL A 141 2.05 1.09 3.74
C VAL A 141 1.42 2.10 2.81
N ASN A 142 1.95 3.29 2.80
CA ASN A 142 1.68 4.29 1.78
C ASN A 142 2.91 4.44 0.89
N VAL A 143 2.67 4.86 -0.35
CA VAL A 143 3.72 5.28 -1.28
C VAL A 143 3.46 6.71 -1.65
N GLU A 144 4.47 7.54 -1.51
CA GLU A 144 4.34 8.99 -1.60
C GLU A 144 5.42 9.58 -2.50
N TYR A 145 5.06 10.63 -3.23
CA TYR A 145 5.93 11.23 -4.26
C TYR A 145 7.29 11.69 -3.71
N TRP A 146 7.30 12.53 -2.67
CA TRP A 146 8.52 13.16 -2.17
C TRP A 146 9.46 12.16 -1.48
N ARG A 147 8.88 11.30 -0.66
CA ARG A 147 9.64 10.33 0.13
C ARG A 147 10.12 9.15 -0.69
N ASP A 148 9.26 8.61 -1.58
CA ASP A 148 9.49 7.32 -2.21
C ASP A 148 9.83 7.43 -3.69
N VAL A 149 9.18 8.32 -4.43
CA VAL A 149 9.31 8.42 -5.90
C VAL A 149 10.41 9.40 -6.30
N ARG A 150 10.42 10.59 -5.70
CA ARG A 150 11.39 11.64 -6.03
C ARG A 150 12.84 11.18 -5.94
N PRO A 151 13.28 10.46 -4.89
CA PRO A 151 14.64 9.94 -4.82
C PRO A 151 15.00 8.95 -5.93
N ILE A 152 14.01 8.20 -6.44
CA ILE A 152 14.21 7.30 -7.60
C ILE A 152 14.47 8.13 -8.86
N LEU A 153 13.66 9.16 -9.09
CA LEU A 153 13.80 10.05 -10.24
C LEU A 153 15.17 10.76 -10.22
N ASP A 154 15.58 11.27 -9.08
CA ASP A 154 16.84 12.00 -8.92
C ASP A 154 18.05 11.16 -9.32
N ARG A 155 18.16 9.96 -8.79
CA ARG A 155 19.36 9.14 -9.02
C ARG A 155 19.37 8.41 -10.35
N SER A 156 18.19 8.18 -10.96
CA SER A 156 18.06 7.30 -12.12
C SER A 156 17.58 7.99 -13.40
N CYS A 157 16.99 9.20 -13.32
CA CYS A 157 16.31 9.84 -14.44
C CYS A 157 16.80 11.26 -14.72
N VAL A 158 16.91 12.09 -13.69
CA VAL A 158 17.20 13.54 -13.80
C VAL A 158 18.45 13.86 -14.60
N ALA A 159 19.52 13.04 -14.52
CA ALA A 159 20.75 13.30 -15.25
C ALA A 159 20.57 13.47 -16.77
N CYS A 160 19.47 12.92 -17.34
CA CYS A 160 19.11 13.05 -18.75
C CYS A 160 17.82 13.87 -18.96
N HIS A 161 16.97 13.92 -17.95
CA HIS A 161 15.65 14.55 -18.00
C HIS A 161 15.62 15.81 -17.12
N SER A 162 16.51 16.76 -17.39
CA SER A 162 16.60 18.06 -16.71
C SER A 162 16.83 19.17 -17.71
N SER A 163 16.14 20.27 -17.53
CA SER A 163 16.36 21.52 -18.26
C SER A 163 17.35 22.47 -17.59
N ARG A 164 17.88 22.12 -16.41
CA ARG A 164 18.80 22.97 -15.67
C ARG A 164 20.07 23.25 -16.46
N GLY A 165 20.55 24.48 -16.37
CA GLY A 165 21.69 24.96 -17.14
C GLY A 165 21.42 25.12 -18.64
N GLY A 166 20.16 25.36 -19.04
CA GLY A 166 19.77 25.61 -20.43
C GLY A 166 19.80 24.38 -21.34
N LYS A 167 19.82 23.19 -20.77
CA LYS A 167 19.82 21.91 -21.52
C LYS A 167 18.43 21.58 -22.03
N THR A 168 18.34 20.93 -23.17
CA THR A 168 17.10 20.31 -23.61
C THR A 168 16.97 18.93 -22.98
N PRO A 169 15.96 18.69 -22.14
CA PRO A 169 15.77 17.40 -21.51
C PRO A 169 15.46 16.33 -22.54
N ALA A 170 15.94 15.11 -22.30
CA ALA A 170 15.67 13.97 -23.18
C ALA A 170 14.17 13.80 -23.37
N ALA A 171 13.73 13.52 -24.61
CA ALA A 171 12.34 13.43 -25.01
C ALA A 171 11.47 14.65 -24.60
N LYS A 172 12.10 15.80 -24.37
CA LYS A 172 11.44 17.03 -23.86
C LYS A 172 10.69 16.82 -22.54
N LEU A 173 11.03 15.78 -21.76
CA LEU A 173 10.46 15.50 -20.47
C LEU A 173 11.43 16.01 -19.38
N ASP A 174 11.00 17.04 -18.66
CA ASP A 174 11.73 17.60 -17.53
C ASP A 174 11.24 16.95 -16.24
N LEU A 175 12.15 16.23 -15.57
CA LEU A 175 11.93 15.56 -14.27
C LEU A 175 12.69 16.26 -13.14
N ASP A 176 13.10 17.51 -13.35
CA ASP A 176 13.86 18.32 -12.41
C ASP A 176 13.26 19.73 -12.25
N ALA A 177 11.93 19.79 -12.25
CA ALA A 177 11.17 21.04 -12.25
C ALA A 177 10.20 21.16 -11.08
N ASP A 178 10.51 20.54 -9.93
CA ASP A 178 9.61 20.59 -8.76
C ASP A 178 9.64 21.93 -8.02
N ASP A 179 10.62 22.78 -8.31
CA ASP A 179 10.66 24.19 -7.90
C ASP A 179 9.69 25.08 -8.72
N GLU A 180 9.21 24.61 -9.86
CA GLU A 180 8.16 25.25 -10.64
C GLU A 180 6.78 24.81 -10.10
N ILE A 181 5.97 25.76 -9.66
CA ILE A 181 4.60 25.47 -9.23
C ILE A 181 3.62 25.71 -10.37
N VAL A 182 2.97 24.65 -10.81
CA VAL A 182 1.96 24.68 -11.86
C VAL A 182 0.58 24.86 -11.26
N ASN A 183 -0.05 26.00 -11.50
CA ASN A 183 -1.42 26.25 -11.06
C ASN A 183 -2.41 25.70 -12.12
N VAL A 184 -3.31 24.83 -11.68
CA VAL A 184 -4.39 24.26 -12.49
C VAL A 184 -5.71 24.83 -11.98
N PRO A 185 -6.42 25.67 -12.75
CA PRO A 185 -7.68 26.25 -12.33
C PRO A 185 -8.67 25.17 -11.87
N HIS A 186 -9.27 25.37 -10.70
CA HIS A 186 -10.23 24.47 -10.06
C HIS A 186 -9.71 23.10 -9.63
N ASP A 187 -8.41 22.80 -9.79
CA ASP A 187 -7.82 21.50 -9.44
C ASP A 187 -6.72 21.61 -8.38
N GLY A 188 -5.90 22.65 -8.42
CA GLY A 188 -4.88 22.91 -7.39
C GLY A 188 -3.53 23.38 -7.93
N LYS A 189 -2.55 23.39 -7.05
CA LYS A 189 -1.16 23.73 -7.35
C LYS A 189 -0.29 22.50 -7.22
N TYR A 190 0.53 22.24 -8.22
CA TYR A 190 1.35 21.02 -8.28
C TYR A 190 2.81 21.34 -8.59
N PRO A 191 3.77 20.60 -8.00
CA PRO A 191 5.16 20.63 -8.42
C PRO A 191 5.30 20.23 -9.89
N GLY A 192 6.18 20.90 -10.62
CA GLY A 192 6.24 20.80 -12.07
C GLY A 192 6.56 19.39 -12.59
N THR A 193 7.47 18.65 -11.97
CA THR A 193 7.76 17.27 -12.34
C THR A 193 6.55 16.36 -12.10
N TYR A 194 5.95 16.48 -10.91
CA TYR A 194 4.74 15.71 -10.59
C TYR A 194 3.61 16.00 -11.57
N PHE A 195 3.39 17.30 -11.86
CA PHE A 195 2.36 17.71 -12.82
C PHE A 195 2.57 17.04 -14.19
N ARG A 196 3.77 17.13 -14.74
CA ARG A 196 4.11 16.54 -16.05
C ARG A 196 3.89 15.02 -16.09
N LEU A 197 4.22 14.34 -15.01
CA LEU A 197 4.08 12.89 -14.93
C LEU A 197 2.64 12.43 -14.73
N ALA A 198 1.91 13.04 -13.78
CA ALA A 198 0.67 12.46 -13.25
C ALA A 198 -0.60 13.25 -13.60
N VAL A 199 -0.51 14.55 -13.91
CA VAL A 199 -1.67 15.45 -13.97
C VAL A 199 -1.91 16.09 -15.33
N ASP A 200 -0.91 16.22 -16.18
CA ASP A 200 -0.96 17.00 -17.44
C ASP A 200 -1.88 16.39 -18.52
N LYS A 201 -3.17 16.36 -18.24
CA LYS A 201 -4.22 15.88 -19.16
C LYS A 201 -4.38 16.75 -20.39
N GLN A 202 -4.01 18.02 -20.29
CA GLN A 202 -4.22 19.04 -21.34
C GLN A 202 -2.99 19.23 -22.21
N ALA A 203 -1.94 18.46 -22.00
CA ALA A 203 -0.67 18.61 -22.70
C ALA A 203 -0.06 20.02 -22.60
N LYS A 204 -0.13 20.63 -21.41
CA LYS A 204 0.44 21.96 -21.17
C LYS A 204 1.94 22.04 -21.51
N PHE A 205 2.66 20.94 -21.34
CA PHE A 205 4.09 20.80 -21.65
C PHE A 205 4.36 20.11 -22.99
N GLY A 206 3.40 20.16 -23.93
CA GLY A 206 3.60 19.73 -25.31
C GLY A 206 3.41 18.24 -25.59
N HIS A 207 2.99 17.45 -24.60
CA HIS A 207 2.80 16.01 -24.75
C HIS A 207 1.38 15.60 -24.39
N LYS A 208 0.60 15.22 -25.41
CA LYS A 208 -0.74 14.67 -25.20
C LYS A 208 -0.69 13.33 -24.46
N PRO A 209 -1.73 12.96 -23.69
CA PRO A 209 -1.90 11.62 -23.17
C PRO A 209 -1.76 10.57 -24.27
N VAL A 210 -1.26 9.40 -23.92
CA VAL A 210 -1.15 8.25 -24.85
C VAL A 210 -2.51 7.86 -25.41
N ILE A 211 -3.56 8.03 -24.62
CA ILE A 211 -4.95 7.87 -25.04
C ILE A 211 -5.62 9.24 -25.04
N HIS A 212 -5.98 9.73 -26.18
CA HIS A 212 -6.52 11.08 -26.28
C HIS A 212 -7.76 11.22 -27.16
N ASN A 213 -8.57 10.23 -27.30
CA ASN A 213 -9.70 10.22 -28.24
C ASN A 213 -11.03 10.71 -27.66
N GLY A 214 -11.02 11.54 -26.62
CA GLY A 214 -12.22 12.15 -26.04
C GLY A 214 -13.13 11.19 -25.26
N SER A 215 -12.72 9.95 -25.04
CA SER A 215 -13.48 9.00 -24.26
C SER A 215 -13.29 9.20 -22.74
N TRP A 216 -14.23 8.72 -21.94
CA TRP A 216 -14.15 8.71 -20.48
C TRP A 216 -12.86 8.06 -19.94
N ARG A 217 -12.19 7.24 -20.72
CA ARG A 217 -10.91 6.59 -20.40
C ARG A 217 -9.75 7.56 -20.20
N GLN A 218 -9.91 8.82 -20.59
CA GLN A 218 -8.86 9.84 -20.49
C GLN A 218 -8.84 10.62 -19.18
N THR A 219 -9.86 10.49 -18.36
CA THR A 219 -10.05 11.38 -17.21
C THR A 219 -8.89 11.38 -16.21
N ASN A 220 -8.14 10.29 -16.09
CA ASN A 220 -7.05 10.14 -15.15
C ASN A 220 -5.70 9.87 -15.82
N ALA A 221 -5.48 10.35 -17.04
CA ALA A 221 -4.27 10.08 -17.79
C ALA A 221 -3.53 11.37 -18.14
N SER A 222 -2.23 11.39 -17.86
CA SER A 222 -1.24 12.18 -18.57
C SER A 222 -0.66 11.36 -19.74
N ARG A 223 0.33 11.90 -20.45
CA ARG A 223 1.09 11.11 -21.42
C ARG A 223 1.80 9.91 -20.78
N TYR A 224 2.32 10.06 -19.57
CA TYR A 224 3.25 9.12 -18.97
C TYR A 224 2.58 8.18 -18.00
N ILE A 225 1.53 8.61 -17.35
CA ILE A 225 0.86 7.86 -16.28
C ILE A 225 -0.65 7.85 -16.50
N ARG A 226 -1.20 6.68 -16.31
CA ARG A 226 -2.60 6.43 -16.06
C ARG A 226 -2.76 6.07 -14.60
N GLN A 227 -3.31 6.99 -13.81
CA GLN A 227 -3.55 6.74 -12.40
C GLN A 227 -4.40 5.48 -12.20
N PHE A 228 -4.05 4.66 -11.22
CA PHE A 228 -4.65 3.36 -10.91
C PHE A 228 -4.43 2.26 -11.98
N GLN A 229 -3.57 2.48 -12.98
CA GLN A 229 -3.35 1.54 -14.07
C GLN A 229 -1.88 1.49 -14.49
N SER A 230 -1.03 0.97 -13.63
CA SER A 230 0.42 0.88 -13.90
C SER A 230 0.72 0.09 -15.18
N ARG A 231 0.01 -1.01 -15.45
CA ARG A 231 0.16 -1.82 -16.66
C ARG A 231 -0.11 -1.06 -17.96
N ARG A 232 -0.80 0.08 -17.89
CA ARG A 232 -1.15 0.92 -19.04
C ARG A 232 -0.46 2.28 -19.00
N SER A 233 0.58 2.42 -18.20
CA SER A 233 1.32 3.67 -18.01
C SER A 233 2.65 3.61 -18.73
N LEU A 234 2.92 4.57 -19.62
CA LEU A 234 4.15 4.64 -20.40
C LEU A 234 5.39 4.70 -19.52
N LEU A 235 5.35 5.41 -18.38
CA LEU A 235 6.44 5.41 -17.41
C LEU A 235 6.80 3.99 -16.98
N ILE A 236 5.80 3.18 -16.65
CA ILE A 236 6.01 1.80 -16.20
C ILE A 236 6.55 0.93 -17.33
N TRP A 237 6.03 1.06 -18.55
CA TRP A 237 6.59 0.37 -19.71
C TRP A 237 8.06 0.71 -19.94
N LYS A 238 8.42 1.98 -19.76
CA LYS A 238 9.83 2.43 -19.91
C LYS A 238 10.73 1.82 -18.84
N VAL A 239 10.32 1.75 -17.58
CA VAL A 239 11.15 1.16 -16.52
C VAL A 239 11.21 -0.36 -16.59
N TRP A 240 10.25 -1.03 -17.24
CA TRP A 240 10.26 -2.47 -17.54
C TRP A 240 10.89 -2.80 -18.90
N GLY A 241 11.03 -1.82 -19.79
CA GLY A 241 11.57 -1.98 -21.12
C GLY A 241 10.64 -2.69 -22.11
N LYS A 242 9.37 -2.84 -21.79
CA LYS A 242 8.34 -3.49 -22.61
C LYS A 242 6.94 -3.00 -22.30
N ARG A 243 6.03 -3.22 -23.23
CA ARG A 243 4.58 -3.02 -22.97
C ARG A 243 4.07 -4.09 -22.00
N LEU A 244 3.08 -3.70 -21.20
CA LEU A 244 2.54 -4.54 -20.13
C LEU A 244 1.01 -4.64 -20.20
N ASP A 245 0.41 -3.97 -21.19
CA ASP A 245 -1.04 -3.95 -21.40
C ASP A 245 -1.57 -5.13 -22.23
N GLY A 246 -0.70 -6.07 -22.57
CA GLY A 246 -1.03 -7.26 -23.34
C GLY A 246 -0.90 -7.10 -24.86
N TRP A 247 -0.44 -5.95 -25.33
CA TRP A 247 -0.07 -5.75 -26.71
C TRP A 247 1.38 -6.13 -26.96
N SER A 248 1.75 -6.29 -28.23
CA SER A 248 3.14 -6.53 -28.59
C SER A 248 4.07 -5.41 -28.11
N ASP A 249 5.29 -5.77 -27.75
CA ASP A 249 6.37 -4.82 -27.48
C ASP A 249 6.91 -4.16 -28.75
N ASP A 250 6.53 -4.65 -29.90
CA ASP A 250 6.88 -4.07 -31.20
C ASP A 250 6.18 -2.71 -31.39
N GLU A 251 6.69 -1.91 -32.28
CA GLU A 251 6.09 -0.63 -32.65
C GLU A 251 4.73 -0.80 -33.37
N PHE A 252 4.31 -2.04 -33.58
CA PHE A 252 3.08 -2.38 -34.30
C PHE A 252 1.93 -2.64 -33.34
N PRO A 253 0.88 -1.87 -33.42
CA PRO A 253 -0.28 -1.97 -32.52
C PRO A 253 -1.16 -3.19 -32.75
N THR A 254 -0.83 -4.01 -33.72
CA THR A 254 -1.70 -5.08 -34.21
C THR A 254 -1.44 -6.44 -33.57
N ALA A 255 -0.31 -6.60 -32.85
CA ALA A 255 0.03 -7.87 -32.24
C ALA A 255 -0.44 -7.91 -30.78
N ARG A 256 -1.14 -8.96 -30.42
CA ARG A 256 -1.44 -9.32 -29.02
C ARG A 256 -0.33 -10.17 -28.44
N VAL A 257 -0.08 -10.02 -27.14
CA VAL A 257 0.73 -10.98 -26.39
C VAL A 257 -0.16 -12.18 -26.08
N PRO A 258 0.13 -13.37 -26.61
CA PRO A 258 -0.67 -14.57 -26.36
C PRO A 258 -0.72 -14.90 -24.87
N GLY A 259 -1.89 -15.29 -24.39
CA GLY A 259 -2.06 -15.80 -23.00
C GLY A 259 -2.26 -14.75 -21.92
N ASP A 260 -2.27 -13.46 -22.23
CA ASP A 260 -2.66 -12.44 -21.25
C ASP A 260 -4.18 -12.24 -21.28
N ALA A 261 -4.88 -13.00 -20.42
CA ALA A 261 -6.34 -12.92 -20.28
C ALA A 261 -6.85 -11.55 -19.81
N ASN A 262 -5.95 -10.69 -19.34
CA ASN A 262 -6.28 -9.35 -18.84
C ASN A 262 -5.95 -8.26 -19.85
N THR A 263 -5.50 -8.64 -21.03
CA THR A 263 -5.54 -7.68 -22.13
C THR A 263 -6.98 -7.26 -22.28
N LEU A 264 -7.19 -5.98 -22.21
CA LEU A 264 -8.43 -5.45 -22.77
C LEU A 264 -8.62 -6.11 -24.13
N GLU A 265 -9.61 -6.96 -24.24
CA GLU A 265 -10.07 -7.40 -25.52
C GLU A 265 -10.43 -6.13 -26.29
N LEU A 266 -9.53 -5.68 -27.10
CA LEU A 266 -9.92 -4.89 -28.21
C LEU A 266 -10.69 -5.87 -29.10
N ALA A 267 -11.97 -5.96 -28.82
CA ALA A 267 -12.86 -6.71 -29.69
C ALA A 267 -12.66 -6.13 -31.10
N GLY A 268 -12.09 -6.90 -31.99
CA GLY A 268 -11.94 -6.47 -33.35
C GLY A 268 -10.66 -6.93 -34.04
N LYS A 269 -10.58 -6.58 -35.30
CA LYS A 269 -9.40 -6.82 -36.14
C LYS A 269 -8.21 -6.00 -35.66
N PRO A 270 -6.99 -6.51 -35.86
CA PRO A 270 -5.78 -5.74 -35.62
C PRO A 270 -5.87 -4.35 -36.25
N ILE A 271 -5.41 -3.33 -35.49
CA ILE A 271 -5.41 -1.95 -35.95
C ILE A 271 -4.18 -1.76 -36.86
N GLU A 272 -4.37 -1.18 -38.04
CA GLU A 272 -3.22 -0.84 -38.88
C GLU A 272 -2.28 0.14 -38.19
N ASN A 273 -0.98 -0.04 -38.38
CA ASN A 273 0.05 0.83 -37.85
C ASN A 273 0.16 2.14 -38.66
N THR A 274 -0.87 2.97 -38.59
CA THR A 274 -0.90 4.32 -39.18
C THR A 274 -0.63 5.37 -38.10
N GLN A 275 -0.11 6.54 -38.50
CA GLN A 275 0.07 7.66 -37.57
C GLN A 275 -1.24 8.01 -36.86
N ARG A 276 -2.34 8.04 -37.60
CA ARG A 276 -3.67 8.31 -37.02
C ARG A 276 -4.08 7.31 -35.96
N ASN A 277 -3.80 6.03 -36.15
CA ASN A 277 -4.12 4.99 -35.19
C ASN A 277 -3.20 5.05 -33.96
N ARG A 278 -1.91 5.34 -34.16
CA ARG A 278 -0.97 5.58 -33.05
C ARG A 278 -1.38 6.77 -32.19
N ASP A 279 -1.86 7.84 -32.80
CA ASP A 279 -2.33 9.04 -32.09
C ASP A 279 -3.62 8.79 -31.30
N ARG A 280 -4.36 7.74 -31.60
CA ARG A 280 -5.68 7.43 -31.03
C ARG A 280 -5.68 6.28 -30.03
N SER A 281 -4.59 5.60 -29.84
CA SER A 281 -4.52 4.38 -29.04
C SER A 281 -3.31 4.38 -28.10
N ASP A 282 -3.26 3.38 -27.21
CA ASP A 282 -2.14 3.15 -26.26
C ASP A 282 -0.87 2.62 -26.96
N LEU A 283 -0.44 3.24 -28.05
CA LEU A 283 0.56 2.66 -28.96
C LEU A 283 1.86 3.46 -29.00
N ASP A 284 2.14 4.20 -27.95
CA ASP A 284 3.24 5.16 -27.93
C ASP A 284 4.53 4.58 -27.29
N PHE A 285 4.61 3.28 -27.14
CA PHE A 285 5.85 2.67 -26.66
C PHE A 285 6.88 2.58 -27.80
N ARG A 286 7.96 3.35 -27.66
CA ARG A 286 9.09 3.36 -28.60
C ARG A 286 10.40 3.42 -27.84
N GLY A 287 11.43 2.85 -28.45
CA GLY A 287 12.80 2.96 -27.98
C GLY A 287 13.11 2.09 -26.77
N LYS A 288 14.16 2.45 -26.07
CA LYS A 288 14.81 1.61 -25.06
C LYS A 288 14.18 1.77 -23.67
N SER A 289 14.51 0.80 -22.81
CA SER A 289 14.19 0.89 -21.39
C SER A 289 14.84 2.11 -20.71
N MET A 290 14.25 2.56 -19.63
CA MET A 290 14.76 3.64 -18.79
C MET A 290 15.06 3.13 -17.37
N PRO A 291 16.23 3.50 -16.83
CA PRO A 291 17.31 4.20 -17.48
C PRO A 291 17.98 3.33 -18.57
N PRO A 292 18.56 3.97 -19.61
CA PRO A 292 19.25 3.22 -20.66
C PRO A 292 20.44 2.42 -20.11
N PRO A 293 20.61 1.12 -20.46
CA PRO A 293 21.71 0.31 -19.96
C PRO A 293 23.08 0.93 -20.17
N ALA A 294 23.31 1.58 -21.31
CA ALA A 294 24.56 2.27 -21.58
C ALA A 294 24.85 3.44 -20.62
N ALA A 295 23.81 4.16 -20.18
CA ALA A 295 23.98 5.24 -19.20
C ALA A 295 24.29 4.69 -17.80
N VAL A 296 23.70 3.55 -17.44
CA VAL A 296 24.01 2.82 -16.21
C VAL A 296 25.46 2.32 -16.22
N SER A 297 25.88 1.64 -17.29
CA SER A 297 27.25 1.13 -17.43
C SER A 297 28.29 2.25 -17.42
N ALA A 298 27.96 3.42 -17.94
CA ALA A 298 28.81 4.61 -17.90
C ALA A 298 28.81 5.33 -16.54
N GLY A 299 28.09 4.82 -15.53
CA GLY A 299 27.96 5.46 -14.21
C GLY A 299 27.22 6.79 -14.20
N LYS A 300 26.54 7.15 -15.28
CA LYS A 300 25.81 8.42 -15.41
C LYS A 300 24.54 8.46 -14.56
N VAL A 301 23.89 7.32 -14.40
CA VAL A 301 22.69 7.11 -13.60
C VAL A 301 22.77 5.79 -12.86
N LYS A 302 21.99 5.64 -11.78
CA LYS A 302 21.86 4.36 -11.07
C LYS A 302 20.83 3.46 -11.75
N ALA A 303 21.11 2.17 -11.78
CA ALA A 303 20.13 1.16 -12.18
C ALA A 303 18.92 1.16 -11.21
N LEU A 304 17.73 0.88 -11.73
CA LEU A 304 16.58 0.63 -10.89
C LEU A 304 16.67 -0.77 -10.27
N THR A 305 16.46 -0.84 -8.97
CA THR A 305 16.28 -2.10 -8.26
C THR A 305 14.86 -2.66 -8.51
N ASP A 306 14.60 -3.90 -8.10
CA ASP A 306 13.25 -4.45 -8.12
C ASP A 306 12.31 -3.64 -7.21
N GLU A 307 12.80 -3.23 -6.04
CA GLU A 307 12.04 -2.41 -5.11
C GLU A 307 11.67 -1.04 -5.70
N ASP A 308 12.58 -0.41 -6.44
CA ASP A 308 12.29 0.86 -7.13
C ASP A 308 11.16 0.70 -8.15
N ARG A 309 11.21 -0.38 -8.93
CA ARG A 309 10.16 -0.67 -9.90
C ARG A 309 8.81 -0.90 -9.22
N ARG A 310 8.79 -1.68 -8.14
CA ARG A 310 7.57 -1.94 -7.36
C ARG A 310 7.04 -0.69 -6.67
N THR A 311 7.92 0.18 -6.18
CA THR A 311 7.54 1.48 -5.62
C THR A 311 6.84 2.35 -6.67
N LEU A 312 7.40 2.44 -7.89
CA LEU A 312 6.76 3.18 -8.98
C LEU A 312 5.42 2.58 -9.38
N VAL A 313 5.31 1.25 -9.43
CA VAL A 313 4.05 0.54 -9.71
C VAL A 313 3.00 0.86 -8.65
N ARG A 314 3.32 0.66 -7.37
CA ARG A 314 2.44 0.96 -6.24
C ARG A 314 2.00 2.42 -6.26
N TRP A 315 2.93 3.33 -6.50
CA TRP A 315 2.61 4.75 -6.60
C TRP A 315 1.57 5.04 -7.66
N VAL A 316 1.71 4.49 -8.86
CA VAL A 316 0.74 4.66 -9.95
C VAL A 316 -0.59 4.00 -9.61
N ASP A 317 -0.58 2.77 -9.09
CA ASP A 317 -1.78 1.99 -8.79
C ASP A 317 -2.54 2.48 -7.55
N LEU A 318 -1.89 3.27 -6.69
CA LEU A 318 -2.52 4.02 -5.61
C LEU A 318 -3.04 5.40 -6.03
N GLY A 319 -2.92 5.77 -7.32
CA GLY A 319 -3.41 7.04 -7.85
C GLY A 319 -2.42 8.20 -7.75
N CYS A 320 -1.14 7.91 -7.77
CA CYS A 320 -0.05 8.89 -7.72
C CYS A 320 -0.10 9.82 -6.51
N PRO A 321 -0.08 9.28 -5.31
CA PRO A 321 -0.15 10.09 -4.11
C PRO A 321 1.00 11.10 -3.96
N ILE A 322 0.65 12.31 -3.54
CA ILE A 322 1.61 13.39 -3.21
C ILE A 322 1.11 14.19 -2.01
N ASP A 323 2.02 14.53 -1.12
CA ASP A 323 1.79 15.53 -0.09
C ASP A 323 2.03 16.92 -0.66
N LEU A 324 0.96 17.67 -0.87
CA LEU A 324 1.03 19.02 -1.42
C LEU A 324 1.48 20.06 -0.38
N ASP A 325 1.47 19.70 0.90
CA ASP A 325 1.92 20.57 1.99
C ASP A 325 3.41 20.35 2.32
N HIS A 326 4.05 19.36 1.70
CA HIS A 326 5.48 19.12 1.88
C HIS A 326 6.32 20.26 1.29
N ASP A 327 7.19 20.84 2.12
CA ASP A 327 8.20 21.77 1.68
C ASP A 327 9.57 21.08 1.60
N PRO A 328 10.15 20.90 0.41
CA PRO A 328 11.48 20.29 0.26
C PRO A 328 12.60 21.05 0.96
N LYS A 329 12.39 22.33 1.31
CA LYS A 329 13.35 23.15 2.06
C LYS A 329 13.27 22.91 3.56
N GLU A 330 12.14 22.41 4.04
CA GLU A 330 11.89 22.09 5.43
C GLU A 330 11.37 20.64 5.55
N PRO A 331 12.18 19.62 5.18
CA PRO A 331 11.72 18.23 5.08
C PRO A 331 11.24 17.65 6.41
N GLU A 332 11.71 18.19 7.52
CA GLU A 332 11.28 17.80 8.87
C GLU A 332 9.92 18.41 9.27
N ARG A 333 9.44 19.39 8.51
CA ARG A 333 8.13 19.97 8.75
C ARG A 333 7.06 19.00 8.33
N ARG A 334 6.24 18.63 9.29
CA ARG A 334 5.09 17.76 9.04
C ARG A 334 3.99 18.56 8.37
N GLY A 335 3.60 18.14 7.17
CA GLY A 335 2.40 18.65 6.53
C GLY A 335 1.15 18.04 7.16
N PHE A 336 0.02 18.70 7.01
CA PHE A 336 -1.32 18.10 7.21
C PHE A 336 -1.65 17.21 6.01
N GLY A 337 -0.82 16.31 5.68
CA GLY A 337 -1.04 15.43 4.58
C GLY A 337 -0.98 14.00 5.05
N TRP A 338 -1.22 13.12 4.17
CA TRP A 338 -1.19 11.72 4.41
C TRP A 338 0.19 11.06 4.23
N MET A 339 1.26 11.83 4.02
CA MET A 339 2.61 11.43 4.36
C MET A 339 2.77 11.25 5.85
N CYS A 340 2.06 12.06 6.63
CA CYS A 340 2.10 12.05 8.07
C CYS A 340 0.88 11.34 8.62
N ASP A 341 1.10 10.51 9.59
CA ASP A 341 0.07 10.03 10.47
C ASP A 341 -0.34 11.17 11.40
N ASP A 342 -1.54 11.68 11.26
CA ASP A 342 -2.14 12.72 12.11
C ASP A 342 -3.00 12.13 13.23
N LYS A 343 -3.06 10.80 13.32
CA LYS A 343 -3.86 10.07 14.29
C LYS A 343 -3.02 9.66 15.49
N ARG A 344 -3.50 10.00 16.67
CA ARG A 344 -2.86 9.54 17.89
C ARG A 344 -3.10 8.05 18.13
N PRO A 345 -2.18 7.37 18.79
CA PRO A 345 -2.35 5.96 19.18
C PRO A 345 -3.62 5.73 19.99
N THR A 346 -4.20 4.57 19.83
CA THR A 346 -5.23 4.07 20.74
C THR A 346 -4.56 3.58 22.01
N LEU A 347 -5.04 4.06 23.16
CA LEU A 347 -4.53 3.71 24.47
C LEU A 347 -5.68 3.27 25.38
N THR A 348 -5.53 2.14 26.08
CA THR A 348 -6.52 1.62 27.01
C THR A 348 -5.86 1.17 28.30
N MET A 349 -6.61 1.22 29.40
CA MET A 349 -6.17 0.72 30.70
C MET A 349 -7.31 -0.08 31.34
N PRO A 350 -7.39 -1.39 31.07
CA PRO A 350 -8.45 -2.22 31.64
C PRO A 350 -8.25 -2.51 33.13
N VAL A 351 -7.01 -2.52 33.63
CA VAL A 351 -6.66 -2.73 35.07
C VAL A 351 -5.67 -1.67 35.48
N PRO A 352 -5.96 -0.91 36.56
CA PRO A 352 -7.19 -0.87 37.37
C PRO A 352 -8.39 -0.24 36.63
N ALA A 353 -9.58 -0.64 37.04
CA ALA A 353 -10.83 -0.05 36.54
C ALA A 353 -11.01 1.40 37.05
N ARG A 354 -11.86 2.17 36.38
CA ARG A 354 -12.21 3.54 36.80
C ARG A 354 -13.14 3.52 38.01
N GLY A 355 -12.96 4.45 38.94
CA GLY A 355 -13.80 4.60 40.12
C GLY A 355 -13.39 3.68 41.27
N VAL A 356 -14.29 2.93 41.85
CA VAL A 356 -13.94 1.97 42.91
C VAL A 356 -13.53 0.66 42.29
N ALA A 357 -12.26 0.34 42.41
CA ALA A 357 -11.69 -0.93 41.98
C ALA A 357 -11.70 -1.95 43.14
N LYS A 358 -11.76 -3.24 42.81
CA LYS A 358 -11.43 -4.32 43.71
C LYS A 358 -9.91 -4.44 43.83
N GLU A 359 -9.44 -5.21 44.80
CA GLU A 359 -8.06 -5.62 44.86
C GLU A 359 -7.55 -6.09 43.50
N PHE A 360 -6.35 -5.66 43.12
CA PHE A 360 -5.69 -6.08 41.89
C PHE A 360 -4.20 -6.35 42.09
N ASP A 361 -3.72 -7.34 41.36
CA ASP A 361 -2.33 -7.86 41.42
C ASP A 361 -1.51 -7.45 40.18
N ARG A 362 -2.04 -6.65 39.28
CA ARG A 362 -1.39 -6.26 38.02
C ARG A 362 -1.95 -4.98 37.46
N ILE A 363 -1.14 -4.34 36.66
CA ILE A 363 -1.59 -3.20 35.81
C ILE A 363 -1.52 -3.66 34.34
N LEU A 364 -2.59 -3.45 33.59
CA LEU A 364 -2.68 -3.78 32.18
C LEU A 364 -2.86 -2.51 31.35
N ILE A 365 -2.06 -2.39 30.30
CA ILE A 365 -2.13 -1.30 29.33
C ILE A 365 -2.24 -1.92 27.94
N GLY A 366 -3.31 -1.59 27.23
CA GLY A 366 -3.44 -1.86 25.81
C GLY A 366 -3.06 -0.63 25.02
N MET A 367 -2.25 -0.78 23.98
CA MET A 367 -1.81 0.31 23.13
C MET A 367 -1.66 -0.18 21.69
N PHE A 368 -2.15 0.61 20.76
CA PHE A 368 -2.13 0.27 19.34
C PHE A 368 -2.06 1.53 18.51
N ASP A 369 -1.25 1.48 17.49
CA ASP A 369 -1.26 2.47 16.43
C ASP A 369 -1.31 1.78 15.08
N TYR A 370 -2.26 2.21 14.26
CA TYR A 370 -2.59 1.54 13.01
C TYR A 370 -1.79 2.08 11.82
N TYR A 371 -1.37 3.34 11.89
CA TYR A 371 -0.81 4.01 10.72
C TYR A 371 0.72 4.02 10.71
N SER A 372 1.34 4.72 11.66
CA SER A 372 2.80 4.84 11.71
C SER A 372 3.46 3.80 12.61
N GLY A 373 2.66 3.16 13.45
CA GLY A 373 3.13 2.24 14.47
C GLY A 373 3.60 2.96 15.74
N LEU A 374 3.56 2.23 16.86
CA LEU A 374 3.95 2.77 18.15
C LEU A 374 5.46 3.00 18.26
N GLU A 375 5.85 4.13 18.83
CA GLU A 375 7.19 4.35 19.36
C GLU A 375 7.25 3.77 20.78
N ALA A 376 7.68 2.50 20.88
CA ALA A 376 7.61 1.76 22.14
C ALA A 376 8.44 2.38 23.27
N SER A 377 9.53 3.08 22.95
CA SER A 377 10.39 3.78 23.89
C SER A 377 9.72 5.01 24.51
N SER A 378 8.65 5.52 23.90
CA SER A 378 7.89 6.67 24.40
C SER A 378 6.89 6.34 25.50
N LEU A 379 6.73 5.05 25.86
CA LEU A 379 5.79 4.66 26.92
C LEU A 379 6.22 5.25 28.26
N GLU A 380 5.31 6.01 28.84
CA GLU A 380 5.45 6.61 30.17
C GLU A 380 4.28 6.16 31.04
N VAL A 381 4.56 5.64 32.23
CA VAL A 381 3.56 5.25 33.22
C VAL A 381 3.94 5.82 34.57
N VAL A 382 3.13 6.71 35.10
CA VAL A 382 3.38 7.43 36.35
C VAL A 382 2.19 7.27 37.29
N ALA A 383 2.48 6.84 38.52
CA ALA A 383 1.49 6.77 39.61
C ALA A 383 1.72 7.91 40.62
N ASP A 384 0.66 8.45 41.20
CA ASP A 384 0.75 9.39 42.33
C ASP A 384 0.85 8.69 43.72
N PHE A 385 1.04 7.39 43.69
CA PHE A 385 1.26 6.53 44.85
C PHE A 385 2.42 5.55 44.60
N PRO A 386 3.06 5.00 45.64
CA PRO A 386 4.16 4.05 45.47
C PRO A 386 3.66 2.75 44.80
N VAL A 387 4.47 2.21 43.89
CA VAL A 387 4.18 0.95 43.17
C VAL A 387 5.43 0.05 43.25
N ASP A 388 5.33 -1.10 43.92
CA ASP A 388 6.42 -2.08 44.04
C ASP A 388 7.77 -1.46 44.46
N GLY A 389 7.75 -0.55 45.44
CA GLY A 389 8.95 0.11 45.95
C GLY A 389 9.46 1.27 45.08
N VAL A 390 8.79 1.60 43.99
CA VAL A 390 9.05 2.84 43.22
C VAL A 390 8.26 3.99 43.82
N ALA A 391 8.91 5.12 44.01
CA ALA A 391 8.27 6.30 44.60
C ALA A 391 7.16 6.87 43.69
N ALA A 392 6.19 7.53 44.32
CA ALA A 392 5.17 8.27 43.59
C ALA A 392 5.80 9.33 42.69
N GLY A 393 5.28 9.46 41.47
CA GLY A 393 5.76 10.42 40.48
C GLY A 393 6.86 9.88 39.55
N GLU A 394 7.44 8.74 39.84
CA GLU A 394 8.45 8.14 38.96
C GLU A 394 7.82 7.33 37.81
N ASN A 395 8.54 7.26 36.68
CA ASN A 395 8.12 6.48 35.53
C ASN A 395 8.42 5.00 35.70
N ILE A 396 7.39 4.18 35.81
CA ILE A 396 7.48 2.73 35.98
C ILE A 396 7.36 1.93 34.67
N ALA A 397 7.33 2.57 33.52
CA ALA A 397 7.12 1.92 32.21
C ALA A 397 8.12 0.79 31.94
N ALA A 398 9.39 0.94 32.35
CA ALA A 398 10.45 -0.06 32.15
C ALA A 398 10.17 -1.39 32.86
N ARG A 399 9.29 -1.43 33.87
CA ARG A 399 8.92 -2.65 34.61
C ARG A 399 7.82 -3.47 33.91
N PHE A 400 7.15 -2.89 32.91
CA PHE A 400 6.11 -3.58 32.17
C PHE A 400 6.68 -4.61 31.20
N GLN A 401 6.17 -5.82 31.26
CA GLN A 401 6.51 -6.88 30.32
C GLN A 401 5.58 -6.84 29.11
N LYS A 402 6.12 -7.17 27.95
CA LYS A 402 5.35 -7.34 26.73
C LYS A 402 4.62 -8.69 26.78
N LYS A 403 3.30 -8.66 26.99
CA LYS A 403 2.45 -9.85 26.98
C LYS A 403 2.02 -10.23 25.55
N THR A 404 1.68 -9.23 24.75
CA THR A 404 1.43 -9.34 23.32
C THR A 404 2.04 -8.12 22.61
N PRO A 405 2.08 -8.03 21.28
CA PRO A 405 2.50 -6.80 20.62
C PRO A 405 1.79 -5.54 21.14
N TRP A 406 0.54 -5.69 21.58
CA TRP A 406 -0.37 -4.58 21.93
C TRP A 406 -0.62 -4.43 23.42
N ILE A 407 -0.19 -5.40 24.25
CA ILE A 407 -0.45 -5.41 25.70
C ILE A 407 0.84 -5.37 26.47
N ARG A 408 0.89 -4.46 27.44
CA ARG A 408 1.93 -4.38 28.48
C ARG A 408 1.30 -4.73 29.82
N GLU A 409 1.97 -5.57 30.58
CA GLU A 409 1.56 -6.03 31.90
C GLU A 409 2.66 -5.76 32.91
N LEU A 410 2.31 -5.13 34.01
CA LEU A 410 3.11 -5.11 35.24
C LEU A 410 2.42 -5.98 36.26
N LYS A 411 3.02 -7.11 36.65
CA LYS A 411 2.59 -7.91 37.80
C LYS A 411 3.18 -7.29 39.06
N LEU A 412 2.33 -7.05 40.05
CA LEU A 412 2.70 -6.44 41.31
C LEU A 412 3.28 -7.52 42.24
N ALA A 413 4.29 -7.16 42.99
CA ALA A 413 4.88 -8.05 44.05
C ALA A 413 3.88 -8.31 45.18
N GLN A 414 3.05 -7.31 45.48
CA GLN A 414 1.95 -7.43 46.43
C GLN A 414 0.69 -6.81 45.80
N PRO A 415 -0.48 -7.44 45.91
CA PRO A 415 -1.72 -6.84 45.44
C PRO A 415 -2.00 -5.51 46.15
N ILE A 416 -2.57 -4.57 45.41
CA ILE A 416 -3.12 -3.33 45.99
C ILE A 416 -4.53 -3.63 46.47
N SER A 417 -4.68 -3.83 47.79
CA SER A 417 -5.94 -4.21 48.43
C SER A 417 -6.65 -3.03 49.09
N SER A 418 -5.94 -1.92 49.31
CA SER A 418 -6.54 -0.69 49.87
C SER A 418 -5.80 0.53 49.36
N LEU A 419 -6.57 1.48 48.81
CA LEU A 419 -6.07 2.78 48.36
C LEU A 419 -7.23 3.78 48.39
N GLU A 420 -7.11 4.81 49.23
CA GLU A 420 -8.19 5.80 49.36
C GLU A 420 -8.42 6.52 48.03
N LYS A 421 -7.33 6.94 47.41
CA LYS A 421 -7.34 7.60 46.08
C LYS A 421 -5.98 7.40 45.42
N GLY A 422 -5.99 6.97 44.17
CA GLY A 422 -4.80 6.88 43.34
C GLY A 422 -5.06 7.36 41.92
N THR A 423 -4.02 7.85 41.27
CA THR A 423 -4.07 8.27 39.88
C THR A 423 -2.91 7.66 39.12
N LEU A 424 -3.23 6.96 38.04
CA LEU A 424 -2.26 6.48 37.05
C LEU A 424 -2.39 7.32 35.78
N ARG A 425 -1.24 7.84 35.33
CA ARG A 425 -1.11 8.52 34.04
C ARG A 425 -0.28 7.65 33.14
N VAL A 426 -0.82 7.35 31.96
CA VAL A 426 -0.14 6.57 30.91
C VAL A 426 -0.10 7.43 29.65
N ARG A 427 1.07 7.47 29.03
CA ARG A 427 1.33 8.20 27.80
C ARG A 427 2.09 7.33 26.84
N VAL A 428 1.80 7.45 25.55
CA VAL A 428 2.56 6.82 24.48
C VAL A 428 2.44 7.67 23.23
N SER A 429 3.48 7.66 22.41
CA SER A 429 3.49 8.29 21.11
C SER A 429 3.62 7.24 20.02
N ASP A 430 3.15 7.57 18.82
CA ASP A 430 3.50 6.87 17.60
C ASP A 430 4.87 7.30 17.06
N ARG A 431 5.31 6.70 15.97
CA ARG A 431 6.59 7.04 15.31
C ARG A 431 6.59 8.41 14.65
N GLN A 432 5.43 9.04 14.50
CA GLN A 432 5.29 10.41 13.99
C GLN A 432 5.12 11.44 15.11
N GLY A 433 5.11 10.99 16.38
CA GLY A 433 5.06 11.83 17.57
C GLY A 433 3.66 12.29 17.93
N ASN A 434 2.60 11.74 17.35
CA ASN A 434 1.26 11.94 17.87
C ASN A 434 1.14 11.23 19.22
N ARG A 435 0.55 11.91 20.20
CA ARG A 435 0.56 11.45 21.59
C ARG A 435 -0.83 11.12 22.07
N ALA A 436 -0.98 9.96 22.70
CA ALA A 436 -2.15 9.57 23.47
C ALA A 436 -1.84 9.62 24.96
N GLU A 437 -2.83 10.00 25.76
CA GLU A 437 -2.74 10.01 27.23
C GLU A 437 -4.03 9.47 27.84
N ILE A 438 -3.89 8.65 28.88
CA ILE A 438 -4.97 8.29 29.80
C ILE A 438 -4.56 8.71 31.22
N VAL A 439 -5.44 9.42 31.88
CA VAL A 439 -5.37 9.68 33.33
C VAL A 439 -6.51 8.90 33.99
N ARG A 440 -6.16 7.94 34.84
CA ARG A 440 -7.10 7.08 35.53
C ARG A 440 -7.05 7.34 37.04
N THR A 441 -8.12 7.90 37.58
CA THR A 441 -8.30 8.05 39.03
C THR A 441 -9.21 6.93 39.55
N PHE A 442 -8.82 6.31 40.65
CA PHE A 442 -9.51 5.18 41.27
C PHE A 442 -9.27 5.12 42.77
N SER A 443 -10.07 4.34 43.46
CA SER A 443 -9.83 3.89 44.85
C SER A 443 -9.92 2.37 44.89
N VAL A 444 -9.30 1.75 45.90
CA VAL A 444 -9.39 0.31 46.10
C VAL A 444 -10.00 0.03 47.48
N LYS A 445 -11.08 -0.75 47.47
CA LYS A 445 -11.83 -1.10 48.68
C LYS A 445 -12.14 -2.60 48.68
#